data_8515f7619132bf8311512ffa60ac625d
#
_entry.id   8515f7619132bf8311512ffa60ac625d
#
_cell.length_a   1.000
_cell.length_b   1.000
_cell.length_c   1.000
_cell.angle_alpha   90.00
_cell.angle_beta   90.00
_cell.angle_gamma   90.00
#
_symmetry.space_group_name_H-M   'P 1'
#
loop_
_entity.id
_entity.type
_entity.pdbx_description
1 polymer ?
#
loop_
_entity_poly.entity_id
_entity_poly.type
_entity_poly.pdbx_seq_one_letter_code
_entity_poly.pdbx_strand_id
1 'polypeptide(L)'
;MELKEKLVALRKEKGLTQLAVAEKLDVSRQAISRWESGIALPSTDNLKSLSALYGVPIDYLLNSDVERERDQVQTDMHCGEQAIPQRKDKRKRVIIGLAILLLVAIVVLAFTKERSKQDILIEE
;
A
#
# COMPACT_ATOMS: atom_id res chain seq x y z
N MET A 1 22.03 -3.30 -15.11
CA MET A 1 21.05 -2.27 -14.68
C MET A 1 21.47 -1.74 -13.32
N GLU A 2 21.70 -0.44 -13.19
CA GLU A 2 22.14 0.16 -11.92
C GLU A 2 20.99 0.29 -10.90
N LEU A 3 21.35 0.41 -9.61
CA LEU A 3 20.35 0.54 -8.53
C LEU A 3 19.31 1.64 -8.81
N LYS A 4 19.75 2.84 -9.25
CA LYS A 4 18.85 3.96 -9.58
C LYS A 4 17.78 3.60 -10.61
N GLU A 5 18.18 2.87 -11.65
CA GLU A 5 17.27 2.43 -12.73
C GLU A 5 16.27 1.40 -12.23
N LYS A 6 16.73 0.46 -11.39
CA LYS A 6 15.88 -0.56 -10.76
C LYS A 6 14.83 0.07 -9.85
N LEU A 7 15.22 1.06 -9.03
CA LEU A 7 14.29 1.77 -8.15
C LEU A 7 13.19 2.46 -8.93
N VAL A 8 13.55 3.17 -10.02
CA VAL A 8 12.56 3.83 -10.90
C VAL A 8 11.63 2.81 -11.56
N ALA A 9 12.20 1.71 -12.10
CA ALA A 9 11.43 0.67 -12.78
C ALA A 9 10.44 -0.01 -11.85
N LEU A 10 10.90 -0.45 -10.66
CA LEU A 10 10.07 -1.12 -9.66
C LEU A 10 8.96 -0.20 -9.12
N ARG A 11 9.29 1.07 -8.86
CA ARG A 11 8.28 2.05 -8.44
C ARG A 11 7.18 2.21 -9.49
N LYS A 12 7.57 2.39 -10.75
CA LYS A 12 6.61 2.54 -11.87
C LYS A 12 5.77 1.28 -12.06
N GLU A 13 6.37 0.11 -11.97
CA GLU A 13 5.66 -1.18 -12.06
C GLU A 13 4.59 -1.33 -10.97
N LYS A 14 4.87 -0.85 -9.76
CA LYS A 14 3.89 -0.81 -8.65
C LYS A 14 2.89 0.36 -8.75
N GLY A 15 2.98 1.20 -9.77
CA GLY A 15 2.11 2.37 -9.95
C GLY A 15 2.26 3.42 -8.84
N LEU A 16 3.43 3.47 -8.17
CA LEU A 16 3.67 4.37 -7.05
C LEU A 16 4.32 5.68 -7.50
N THR A 17 3.96 6.78 -6.85
CA THR A 17 4.69 8.06 -6.95
C THR A 17 5.88 8.07 -6.00
N GLN A 18 6.87 8.95 -6.23
CA GLN A 18 7.97 9.16 -5.29
C GLN A 18 7.48 9.54 -3.89
N LEU A 19 6.40 10.32 -3.81
CA LEU A 19 5.79 10.70 -2.55
C LEU A 19 5.19 9.49 -1.83
N ALA A 20 4.47 8.64 -2.55
CA ALA A 20 3.87 7.44 -1.97
C ALA A 20 4.92 6.44 -1.44
N VAL A 21 6.07 6.32 -2.13
CA VAL A 21 7.19 5.52 -1.62
C VAL A 21 7.80 6.15 -0.37
N ALA A 22 8.02 7.47 -0.37
CA ALA A 22 8.57 8.21 0.75
C ALA A 22 7.69 8.04 2.02
N GLU A 23 6.38 8.17 1.89
CA GLU A 23 5.42 7.96 2.98
C GLU A 23 5.46 6.51 3.53
N LYS A 24 5.65 5.52 2.65
CA LYS A 24 5.73 4.10 3.07
C LYS A 24 7.02 3.76 3.80
N LEU A 25 8.11 4.44 3.47
CA LEU A 25 9.43 4.25 4.08
C LEU A 25 9.70 5.21 5.24
N ASP A 26 8.81 6.14 5.52
CA ASP A 26 9.00 7.21 6.51
C ASP A 26 10.25 8.06 6.26
N VAL A 27 10.45 8.43 4.99
CA VAL A 27 11.55 9.29 4.53
C VAL A 27 11.02 10.49 3.74
N SER A 28 11.87 11.47 3.46
CA SER A 28 11.47 12.60 2.62
C SER A 28 11.36 12.19 1.14
N ARG A 29 10.44 12.81 0.40
CA ARG A 29 10.36 12.66 -1.07
C ARG A 29 11.70 12.97 -1.75
N GLN A 30 12.45 13.94 -1.20
CA GLN A 30 13.76 14.33 -1.73
C GLN A 30 14.78 13.20 -1.62
N ALA A 31 14.73 12.38 -0.55
CA ALA A 31 15.58 11.21 -0.41
C ALA A 31 15.31 10.21 -1.53
N ILE A 32 14.05 9.88 -1.80
CA ILE A 32 13.66 9.00 -2.91
C ILE A 32 14.16 9.56 -4.26
N SER A 33 13.94 10.85 -4.50
CA SER A 33 14.40 11.50 -5.74
C SER A 33 15.92 11.42 -5.91
N ARG A 34 16.70 11.60 -4.83
CA ARG A 34 18.17 11.49 -4.87
C ARG A 34 18.65 10.06 -5.13
N TRP A 35 17.97 9.07 -4.58
CA TRP A 35 18.29 7.66 -4.82
C TRP A 35 17.99 7.26 -6.26
N GLU A 36 16.86 7.69 -6.80
CA GLU A 36 16.45 7.42 -8.18
C GLU A 36 17.28 8.18 -9.22
N SER A 37 17.89 9.31 -8.86
CA SER A 37 18.80 10.05 -9.72
C SER A 37 20.27 9.60 -9.59
N GLY A 38 20.58 8.73 -8.61
CA GLY A 38 21.94 8.28 -8.34
C GLY A 38 22.84 9.30 -7.63
N ILE A 39 22.26 10.42 -7.14
CA ILE A 39 22.99 11.44 -6.36
C ILE A 39 23.38 10.93 -4.97
N ALA A 40 22.56 10.04 -4.41
CA ALA A 40 22.81 9.43 -3.12
C ALA A 40 22.39 7.95 -3.14
N LEU A 41 22.96 7.16 -2.25
CA LEU A 41 22.57 5.76 -2.04
C LEU A 41 21.66 5.67 -0.80
N PRO A 42 20.64 4.79 -0.83
CA PRO A 42 19.88 4.47 0.38
C PRO A 42 20.78 3.77 1.41
N SER A 43 20.48 3.99 2.70
CA SER A 43 21.11 3.21 3.77
C SER A 43 20.68 1.73 3.71
N THR A 44 21.40 0.87 4.42
CA THR A 44 21.07 -0.57 4.48
C THR A 44 19.63 -0.81 4.96
N ASP A 45 19.14 -0.03 5.92
CA ASP A 45 17.77 -0.17 6.42
C ASP A 45 16.75 0.29 5.39
N ASN A 46 17.05 1.34 4.66
CA ASN A 46 16.21 1.79 3.55
C ASN A 46 16.20 0.78 2.38
N LEU A 47 17.33 0.12 2.11
CA LEU A 47 17.38 -0.97 1.12
C LEU A 47 16.52 -2.16 1.52
N LYS A 48 16.51 -2.55 2.81
CA LYS A 48 15.61 -3.58 3.34
C LYS A 48 14.14 -3.19 3.16
N SER A 49 13.80 -1.95 3.50
CA SER A 49 12.44 -1.43 3.36
C SER A 49 11.99 -1.35 1.90
N LEU A 50 12.89 -0.95 0.98
CA LEU A 50 12.64 -0.93 -0.46
C LEU A 50 12.45 -2.35 -1.03
N SER A 51 13.29 -3.29 -0.60
CA SER A 51 13.20 -4.71 -0.94
C SER A 51 11.82 -5.28 -0.55
N ALA A 52 11.40 -5.05 0.69
CA ALA A 52 10.09 -5.46 1.19
C ALA A 52 8.93 -4.77 0.47
N LEU A 53 9.03 -3.47 0.20
CA LEU A 53 8.00 -2.69 -0.49
C LEU A 53 7.79 -3.17 -1.93
N TYR A 54 8.88 -3.43 -2.64
CA TYR A 54 8.84 -3.85 -4.03
C TYR A 54 8.68 -5.36 -4.21
N GLY A 55 8.90 -6.15 -3.15
CA GLY A 55 8.81 -7.61 -3.19
C GLY A 55 9.95 -8.25 -3.98
N VAL A 56 11.15 -7.68 -3.89
CA VAL A 56 12.37 -8.18 -4.55
C VAL A 56 13.47 -8.43 -3.51
N PRO A 57 14.35 -9.42 -3.71
CA PRO A 57 15.49 -9.63 -2.82
C PRO A 57 16.42 -8.41 -2.79
N ILE A 58 17.07 -8.16 -1.65
CA ILE A 58 18.07 -7.08 -1.52
C ILE A 58 19.20 -7.28 -2.54
N ASP A 59 19.64 -8.52 -2.75
CA ASP A 59 20.67 -8.87 -3.73
C ASP A 59 20.31 -8.44 -5.14
N TYR A 60 19.04 -8.52 -5.51
CA TYR A 60 18.56 -8.00 -6.78
C TYR A 60 18.75 -6.47 -6.89
N LEU A 61 18.58 -5.73 -5.80
CA LEU A 61 18.81 -4.28 -5.79
C LEU A 61 20.30 -3.94 -5.90
N LEU A 62 21.15 -4.71 -5.24
CA LEU A 62 22.58 -4.44 -5.13
C LEU A 62 23.40 -4.96 -6.32
N ASN A 63 23.02 -6.09 -6.90
CA ASN A 63 23.79 -6.73 -7.98
C ASN A 63 23.32 -6.24 -9.35
N SER A 64 24.26 -5.79 -10.18
CA SER A 64 23.97 -5.27 -11.52
C SER A 64 23.48 -6.34 -12.50
N ASP A 65 23.73 -7.62 -12.23
CA ASP A 65 23.67 -8.71 -13.22
C ASP A 65 22.65 -9.81 -12.93
N VAL A 66 21.82 -9.68 -11.86
CA VAL A 66 20.76 -10.67 -11.59
C VAL A 66 19.55 -10.31 -12.43
N GLU A 67 19.46 -10.86 -13.62
CA GLU A 67 18.22 -10.93 -14.38
C GLU A 67 17.14 -11.61 -13.53
N ARG A 68 15.91 -11.08 -13.59
CA ARG A 68 14.73 -11.69 -12.96
C ARG A 68 14.55 -13.11 -13.48
N GLU A 69 15.12 -14.09 -12.83
CA GLU A 69 14.57 -15.44 -12.90
C GLU A 69 13.25 -15.43 -12.12
N ARG A 70 12.18 -15.24 -12.85
CA ARG A 70 10.81 -15.60 -12.44
C ARG A 70 10.74 -17.11 -12.53
N ASP A 71 11.24 -17.80 -11.55
CA ASP A 71 10.83 -19.16 -11.32
C ASP A 71 11.00 -19.48 -9.83
N GLN A 72 9.85 -19.67 -9.23
CA GLN A 72 9.56 -20.59 -8.14
C GLN A 72 10.77 -21.20 -7.43
N VAL A 73 11.10 -20.68 -6.27
CA VAL A 73 11.63 -21.51 -5.21
C VAL A 73 10.83 -21.22 -3.94
N GLN A 74 9.75 -21.99 -3.79
CA GLN A 74 9.37 -22.46 -2.48
C GLN A 74 10.54 -23.27 -1.96
N THR A 75 11.25 -22.75 -1.00
CA THR A 75 12.01 -23.60 -0.08
C THR A 75 12.13 -22.86 1.24
N ASP A 76 11.55 -23.50 2.22
CA ASP A 76 11.71 -23.29 3.63
C ASP A 76 13.14 -22.91 4.00
N MET A 77 13.32 -21.75 4.62
CA MET A 77 14.34 -21.55 5.64
C MET A 77 13.84 -20.58 6.69
N HIS A 78 13.45 -21.19 7.75
CA HIS A 78 13.29 -20.71 9.10
C HIS A 78 14.45 -19.81 9.49
N CYS A 79 14.27 -18.51 9.55
CA CYS A 79 15.12 -17.63 10.34
C CYS A 79 14.35 -16.38 10.76
N GLY A 80 14.04 -16.31 12.06
CA GLY A 80 13.85 -15.08 12.82
C GLY A 80 12.67 -14.18 12.40
N GLU A 81 11.48 -14.57 12.82
CA GLU A 81 10.28 -13.74 12.97
C GLU A 81 10.59 -12.44 13.72
N GLN A 82 10.75 -11.36 12.99
CA GLN A 82 10.42 -10.04 13.48
C GLN A 82 9.45 -9.41 12.49
N ALA A 83 8.18 -9.63 12.78
CA ALA A 83 7.05 -9.01 12.13
C ALA A 83 7.21 -7.49 12.17
N ILE A 84 7.48 -6.88 11.03
CA ILE A 84 7.25 -5.45 10.84
C ILE A 84 5.73 -5.29 10.94
N PRO A 85 5.21 -4.49 11.90
CA PRO A 85 3.77 -4.30 11.99
C PRO A 85 3.33 -3.60 10.70
N GLN A 86 2.63 -4.34 9.85
CA GLN A 86 1.84 -3.74 8.80
C GLN A 86 0.88 -2.77 9.48
N ARG A 87 1.15 -1.48 9.38
CA ARG A 87 0.16 -0.44 9.66
C ARG A 87 -0.95 -0.62 8.63
N LYS A 88 -1.83 -1.60 8.91
CA LYS A 88 -3.09 -1.76 8.19
C LYS A 88 -3.76 -0.40 8.16
N ASP A 89 -4.02 0.07 6.97
CA ASP A 89 -4.78 1.29 6.68
C ASP A 89 -6.14 1.25 7.40
N LYS A 90 -6.12 1.58 8.69
CA LYS A 90 -7.35 1.71 9.51
C LYS A 90 -8.27 2.80 8.95
N ARG A 91 -7.70 3.78 8.22
CA ARG A 91 -8.45 4.88 7.61
C ARG A 91 -9.42 4.40 6.52
N LYS A 92 -8.99 3.48 5.64
CA LYS A 92 -9.89 2.96 4.59
C LYS A 92 -11.03 2.12 5.15
N ARG A 93 -10.80 1.35 6.21
CA ARG A 93 -11.84 0.57 6.88
C ARG A 93 -12.84 1.45 7.63
N VAL A 94 -12.39 2.55 8.23
CA VAL A 94 -13.25 3.53 8.90
C VAL A 94 -14.13 4.26 7.89
N ILE A 95 -13.60 4.66 6.74
CA ILE A 95 -14.35 5.34 5.67
C ILE A 95 -15.42 4.41 5.08
N ILE A 96 -15.09 3.13 4.83
CA ILE A 96 -16.04 2.13 4.34
C ILE A 96 -17.13 1.85 5.39
N GLY A 97 -16.76 1.76 6.67
CA GLY A 97 -17.72 1.58 7.77
C GLY A 97 -18.69 2.76 7.89
N LEU A 98 -18.20 4.00 7.79
CA LEU A 98 -19.04 5.20 7.82
C LEU A 98 -19.97 5.29 6.61
N ALA A 99 -19.50 4.92 5.41
CA ALA A 99 -20.31 4.89 4.20
C ALA A 99 -21.45 3.88 4.29
N ILE A 100 -21.20 2.68 4.84
CA ILE A 100 -22.21 1.65 5.05
C ILE A 100 -23.24 2.11 6.10
N LEU A 101 -22.79 2.72 7.19
CA LEU A 101 -23.66 3.24 8.24
C LEU A 101 -24.59 4.34 7.72
N LEU A 102 -24.07 5.22 6.85
CA LEU A 102 -24.84 6.29 6.22
C LEU A 102 -25.88 5.76 5.23
N LEU A 103 -25.53 4.71 4.47
CA LEU A 103 -26.44 4.01 3.56
C LEU A 103 -27.59 3.34 4.32
N VAL A 104 -27.29 2.66 5.44
CA VAL A 104 -28.32 2.05 6.30
C VAL A 104 -29.25 3.10 6.90
N ALA A 105 -28.71 4.24 7.35
CA ALA A 105 -29.51 5.34 7.88
C ALA A 105 -30.47 5.91 6.82
N ILE A 106 -30.03 6.07 5.57
CA ILE A 106 -30.88 6.55 4.46
C ILE A 106 -32.00 5.55 4.17
N VAL A 107 -31.71 4.26 4.16
CA VAL A 107 -32.71 3.19 3.92
C VAL A 107 -33.74 3.16 5.05
N VAL A 108 -33.31 3.30 6.30
CA VAL A 108 -34.23 3.34 7.46
C VAL A 108 -35.12 4.57 7.41
N LEU A 109 -34.57 5.74 7.09
CA LEU A 109 -35.36 6.97 6.94
C LEU A 109 -36.36 6.90 5.79
N ALA A 110 -35.98 6.28 4.65
CA ALA A 110 -36.92 6.05 3.56
C ALA A 110 -38.05 5.11 3.95
N PHE A 111 -37.76 4.05 4.69
CA PHE A 111 -38.74 3.08 5.15
C PHE A 111 -39.71 3.64 6.21
N THR A 112 -39.21 4.48 7.13
CA THR A 112 -40.06 5.18 8.12
C THR A 112 -40.96 6.21 7.47
N LYS A 113 -40.49 6.89 6.41
CA LYS A 113 -41.28 7.87 5.65
C LYS A 113 -42.41 7.21 4.85
N GLU A 114 -42.19 5.99 4.35
CA GLU A 114 -43.20 5.19 3.65
C GLU A 114 -44.31 4.70 4.61
N ARG A 115 -43.91 4.25 5.81
CA ARG A 115 -44.89 3.85 6.84
C ARG A 115 -45.78 5.00 7.32
N SER A 116 -45.22 6.18 7.53
CA SER A 116 -45.97 7.37 7.92
C SER A 116 -46.99 7.82 6.87
N LYS A 117 -46.81 7.48 5.59
CA LYS A 117 -47.82 7.74 4.55
C LYS A 117 -48.98 6.73 4.55
N GLN A 118 -48.75 5.51 4.98
CA GLN A 118 -49.80 4.49 5.04
C GLN A 118 -50.72 4.69 6.25
N ASP A 119 -50.21 5.20 7.38
CA ASP A 119 -51.02 5.46 8.56
C ASP A 119 -52.00 6.63 8.37
N ILE A 120 -51.73 7.55 7.48
CA ILE A 120 -52.60 8.69 7.15
C ILE A 120 -53.79 8.29 6.24
N LEU A 121 -53.68 7.17 5.52
CA LEU A 121 -54.72 6.70 4.57
C LEU A 121 -55.76 5.77 5.20
N ILE A 122 -55.62 5.42 6.51
CA ILE A 122 -56.50 4.50 7.20
C ILE A 122 -57.53 5.26 8.09
N GLU A 123 -57.45 6.59 8.23
CA GLU A 123 -58.35 7.43 9.04
C GLU A 123 -59.41 8.19 8.22
N GLU A 124 -59.75 7.78 6.99
CA GLU A 124 -60.95 8.30 6.27
C GLU A 124 -61.98 7.20 6.06
#